data_5595ccedbe464f54024f7e039d51246f
#
_entry.id   5595ccedbe464f54024f7e039d51246f
#
_cell.length_a   1.000
_cell.length_b   1.000
_cell.length_c   1.000
_cell.angle_alpha   90.00
_cell.angle_beta   90.00
_cell.angle_gamma   90.00
#
_symmetry.space_group_name_H-M   'P 1'
#
loop_
_entity.id
_entity.type
_entity.pdbx_description
1 polymer ?
#
loop_
_entity_poly.entity_id
_entity_poly.type
_entity_poly.pdbx_seq_one_letter_code
_entity_poly.pdbx_strand_id
1 'polypeptide(L)'
;MSTTHYRSDIQGLRAIAVLAVMLFHYNPAWLPGGFVGVDVFLVISGYLIVRILLQKKSQPDYRMAATLRYFYTSRIKRIAPAYFAMLVLVSLVTAILFVPQDLAVYKKGLSYAAWFHSNSYFAVFGDYFAPASYEQPLLHTWSLAVEIQFYLLAPFLILLLSRSSLKWVLALLCLGLTAVAQYRLSVLGVQQATYYSLYARLPEFFAGGLVAQCARIVIRLIRAAG
;
A
#
# COMPACT_ATOMS: atom_id res chain seq x y z
N MET A 1 16.25 -24.04 -11.36
CA MET A 1 15.25 -23.02 -11.72
C MET A 1 14.02 -23.25 -10.87
N SER A 2 13.77 -22.46 -9.81
CA SER A 2 12.53 -22.61 -9.02
C SER A 2 11.42 -21.93 -9.80
N THR A 3 10.49 -22.69 -10.33
CA THR A 3 9.24 -22.20 -10.90
C THR A 3 8.52 -21.41 -9.79
N THR A 4 8.52 -20.10 -9.92
CA THR A 4 7.66 -19.25 -9.09
C THR A 4 6.23 -19.65 -9.41
N HIS A 5 5.62 -20.45 -8.55
CA HIS A 5 4.21 -20.83 -8.67
C HIS A 5 3.39 -19.54 -8.68
N TYR A 6 2.87 -19.20 -9.85
CA TYR A 6 1.97 -18.08 -10.05
C TYR A 6 0.72 -18.28 -9.20
N ARG A 7 0.42 -17.35 -8.29
CA ARG A 7 -0.72 -17.40 -7.38
C ARG A 7 -1.92 -16.72 -8.03
N SER A 8 -2.68 -17.47 -8.82
CA SER A 8 -3.89 -16.99 -9.50
C SER A 8 -4.97 -16.48 -8.53
N ASP A 9 -5.07 -17.10 -7.35
CA ASP A 9 -5.96 -16.66 -6.27
C ASP A 9 -5.68 -15.23 -5.79
N ILE A 10 -4.41 -14.88 -5.57
CA ILE A 10 -4.01 -13.52 -5.18
C ILE A 10 -4.26 -12.53 -6.31
N GLN A 11 -4.02 -12.92 -7.55
CA GLN A 11 -4.31 -12.05 -8.70
C GLN A 11 -5.82 -11.83 -8.88
N GLY A 12 -6.62 -12.86 -8.66
CA GLY A 12 -8.08 -12.74 -8.65
C GLY A 12 -8.57 -11.75 -7.59
N LEU A 13 -8.07 -11.88 -6.34
CA LEU A 13 -8.41 -10.93 -5.27
C LEU A 13 -8.01 -9.48 -5.62
N ARG A 14 -6.84 -9.29 -6.23
CA ARG A 14 -6.40 -7.95 -6.67
C ARG A 14 -7.30 -7.41 -7.77
N ALA A 15 -7.71 -8.23 -8.74
CA ALA A 15 -8.62 -7.82 -9.79
C ALA A 15 -9.98 -7.40 -9.24
N ILE A 16 -10.55 -8.17 -8.31
CA ILE A 16 -11.80 -7.82 -7.62
C ILE A 16 -11.65 -6.50 -6.87
N ALA A 17 -10.56 -6.31 -6.14
CA ALA A 17 -10.30 -5.08 -5.40
C ALA A 17 -10.19 -3.84 -6.32
N VAL A 18 -9.50 -3.96 -7.48
CA VAL A 18 -9.44 -2.88 -8.49
C VAL A 18 -10.83 -2.58 -9.02
N LEU A 19 -11.57 -3.60 -9.45
CA LEU A 19 -12.92 -3.41 -10.01
C LEU A 19 -13.86 -2.75 -9.00
N ALA A 20 -13.77 -3.14 -7.72
CA ALA A 20 -14.57 -2.53 -6.65
C ALA A 20 -14.27 -1.03 -6.51
N VAL A 21 -12.98 -0.64 -6.50
CA VAL A 21 -12.57 0.76 -6.45
C VAL A 21 -13.03 1.53 -7.69
N MET A 22 -12.89 0.94 -8.88
CA MET A 22 -13.32 1.57 -10.13
C MET A 22 -14.83 1.81 -10.17
N LEU A 23 -15.64 0.81 -9.77
CA LEU A 23 -17.09 0.92 -9.71
C LEU A 23 -17.53 2.00 -8.72
N PHE A 24 -16.92 2.06 -7.55
CA PHE A 24 -17.17 3.09 -6.56
C PHE A 24 -16.91 4.51 -7.11
N HIS A 25 -15.79 4.70 -7.81
CA HIS A 25 -15.45 6.02 -8.36
C HIS A 25 -16.29 6.39 -9.59
N TYR A 26 -16.76 5.39 -10.34
CA TYR A 26 -17.66 5.63 -11.46
C TYR A 26 -19.06 6.06 -10.97
N ASN A 27 -19.62 5.30 -10.02
CA ASN A 27 -20.88 5.64 -9.36
C ASN A 27 -20.92 5.01 -7.96
N PRO A 28 -20.81 5.79 -6.88
CA PRO A 28 -20.84 5.29 -5.51
C PRO A 28 -22.10 4.49 -5.15
N ALA A 29 -23.23 4.74 -5.83
CA ALA A 29 -24.47 4.00 -5.59
C ALA A 29 -24.42 2.53 -6.06
N TRP A 30 -23.54 2.21 -7.02
CA TRP A 30 -23.38 0.84 -7.52
C TRP A 30 -22.67 -0.07 -6.52
N LEU A 31 -21.66 0.46 -5.82
CA LEU A 31 -20.91 -0.27 -4.81
C LEU A 31 -20.44 0.68 -3.71
N PRO A 32 -21.29 1.09 -2.76
CA PRO A 32 -20.95 2.10 -1.74
C PRO A 32 -19.72 1.79 -0.91
N GLY A 33 -19.41 0.48 -0.68
CA GLY A 33 -18.20 0.01 0.02
C GLY A 33 -16.98 -0.24 -0.86
N GLY A 34 -17.02 0.10 -2.16
CA GLY A 34 -15.96 -0.27 -3.11
C GLY A 34 -14.59 0.34 -2.80
N PHE A 35 -14.53 1.47 -2.09
CA PHE A 35 -13.28 2.09 -1.63
C PHE A 35 -12.44 1.16 -0.73
N VAL A 36 -13.05 0.22 -0.01
CA VAL A 36 -12.35 -0.80 0.81
C VAL A 36 -11.42 -1.68 -0.04
N GLY A 37 -11.61 -1.71 -1.36
CA GLY A 37 -10.68 -2.38 -2.27
C GLY A 37 -9.23 -1.89 -2.12
N VAL A 38 -9.01 -0.63 -1.73
CA VAL A 38 -7.66 -0.12 -1.43
C VAL A 38 -7.08 -0.85 -0.22
N ASP A 39 -7.85 -1.04 0.86
CA ASP A 39 -7.40 -1.72 2.07
C ASP A 39 -7.05 -3.18 1.78
N VAL A 40 -7.86 -3.85 0.94
CA VAL A 40 -7.55 -5.21 0.44
C VAL A 40 -6.20 -5.25 -0.28
N PHE A 41 -5.88 -4.24 -1.11
CA PHE A 41 -4.56 -4.12 -1.74
C PHE A 41 -3.43 -4.01 -0.74
N LEU A 42 -3.59 -3.19 0.30
CA LEU A 42 -2.56 -3.00 1.32
C LEU A 42 -2.32 -4.29 2.12
N VAL A 43 -3.38 -5.02 2.46
CA VAL A 43 -3.28 -6.35 3.10
C VAL A 43 -2.53 -7.35 2.21
N ILE A 44 -2.90 -7.42 0.92
CA ILE A 44 -2.23 -8.31 -0.04
C ILE A 44 -0.75 -7.93 -0.20
N SER A 45 -0.43 -6.63 -0.28
CA SER A 45 0.95 -6.15 -0.36
C SER A 45 1.75 -6.54 0.88
N GLY A 46 1.20 -6.35 2.08
CA GLY A 46 1.82 -6.79 3.35
C GLY A 46 2.09 -8.30 3.38
N TYR A 47 1.09 -9.10 2.99
CA TYR A 47 1.23 -10.56 2.87
C TYR A 47 2.37 -10.97 1.95
N LEU A 48 2.40 -10.41 0.73
CA LEU A 48 3.40 -10.76 -0.27
C LEU A 48 4.81 -10.36 0.15
N ILE A 49 4.98 -9.15 0.70
CA ILE A 49 6.28 -8.63 1.13
C ILE A 49 6.87 -9.47 2.26
N VAL A 50 6.08 -9.70 3.32
CA VAL A 50 6.53 -10.52 4.44
C VAL A 50 6.87 -11.94 3.98
N ARG A 51 6.03 -12.54 3.13
CA ARG A 51 6.28 -13.87 2.58
C ARG A 51 7.57 -13.94 1.78
N ILE A 52 7.79 -13.01 0.84
CA ILE A 52 8.98 -12.98 -0.02
C ILE A 52 10.25 -12.78 0.81
N LEU A 53 10.27 -11.82 1.73
CA LEU A 53 11.44 -11.52 2.53
C LEU A 53 11.78 -12.65 3.52
N LEU A 54 10.78 -13.26 4.16
CA LEU A 54 10.99 -14.41 5.00
C LEU A 54 11.44 -15.66 4.22
N GLN A 55 11.01 -15.81 2.97
CA GLN A 55 11.52 -16.88 2.09
C GLN A 55 12.99 -16.66 1.79
N LYS A 56 13.38 -15.46 1.40
CA LYS A 56 14.78 -15.09 1.12
C LYS A 56 15.66 -15.26 2.36
N LYS A 57 15.20 -14.78 3.51
CA LYS A 57 15.92 -14.93 4.79
C LYS A 57 16.18 -16.40 5.21
N SER A 58 15.38 -17.33 4.69
CA SER A 58 15.49 -18.76 5.03
C SER A 58 16.40 -19.54 4.07
N GLN A 59 16.99 -18.91 3.05
CA GLN A 59 17.88 -19.55 2.09
C GLN A 59 19.26 -19.73 2.71
N PRO A 60 20.00 -20.83 2.38
CA PRO A 60 21.34 -21.07 2.94
C PRO A 60 22.34 -19.97 2.58
N ASP A 61 22.20 -19.37 1.42
CA ASP A 61 23.04 -18.30 0.87
C ASP A 61 22.55 -16.89 1.22
N TYR A 62 21.72 -16.77 2.25
CA TYR A 62 21.14 -15.47 2.65
C TYR A 62 22.19 -14.43 2.97
N ARG A 63 22.12 -13.31 2.25
CA ARG A 63 22.86 -12.07 2.52
C ARG A 63 21.91 -10.88 2.54
N MET A 64 21.87 -10.17 3.66
CA MET A 64 20.94 -9.05 3.85
C MET A 64 21.07 -8.00 2.74
N ALA A 65 22.30 -7.54 2.46
CA ALA A 65 22.55 -6.51 1.44
C ALA A 65 22.09 -6.96 0.04
N ALA A 66 22.36 -8.21 -0.35
CA ALA A 66 21.91 -8.76 -1.62
C ALA A 66 20.37 -8.86 -1.69
N THR A 67 19.75 -9.24 -0.58
CA THR A 67 18.29 -9.33 -0.48
C THR A 67 17.63 -7.95 -0.58
N LEU A 68 18.17 -6.94 0.11
CA LEU A 68 17.71 -5.55 0.01
C LEU A 68 17.86 -5.00 -1.42
N ARG A 69 19.04 -5.19 -2.02
CA ARG A 69 19.27 -4.75 -3.40
C ARG A 69 18.30 -5.39 -4.37
N TYR A 70 18.12 -6.70 -4.29
CA TYR A 70 17.15 -7.42 -5.13
C TYR A 70 15.73 -6.90 -4.92
N PHE A 71 15.32 -6.73 -3.67
CA PHE A 71 13.99 -6.26 -3.30
C PHE A 71 13.71 -4.88 -3.91
N TYR A 72 14.54 -3.88 -3.62
CA TYR A 72 14.33 -2.52 -4.11
C TYR A 72 14.42 -2.44 -5.63
N THR A 73 15.41 -3.07 -6.25
CA THR A 73 15.54 -3.07 -7.71
C THR A 73 14.31 -3.69 -8.39
N SER A 74 13.78 -4.77 -7.85
CA SER A 74 12.59 -5.42 -8.41
C SER A 74 11.33 -4.56 -8.26
N ARG A 75 11.20 -3.81 -7.17
CA ARG A 75 10.07 -2.89 -6.95
C ARG A 75 10.17 -1.66 -7.83
N ILE A 76 11.33 -1.03 -7.90
CA ILE A 76 11.57 0.13 -8.77
C ILE A 76 11.27 -0.24 -10.23
N LYS A 77 11.85 -1.32 -10.75
CA LYS A 77 11.61 -1.76 -12.13
C LYS A 77 10.14 -2.05 -12.44
N ARG A 78 9.37 -2.47 -11.46
CA ARG A 78 7.96 -2.80 -11.62
C ARG A 78 7.05 -1.58 -11.53
N ILE A 79 7.35 -0.62 -10.65
CA ILE A 79 6.43 0.48 -10.31
C ILE A 79 6.82 1.75 -11.03
N ALA A 80 8.11 2.14 -11.01
CA ALA A 80 8.55 3.44 -11.47
C ALA A 80 8.23 3.73 -12.95
N PRO A 81 8.44 2.81 -13.91
CA PRO A 81 8.19 3.13 -15.32
C PRO A 81 6.73 3.50 -15.59
N ALA A 82 5.79 2.68 -15.12
CA ALA A 82 4.36 2.91 -15.30
C ALA A 82 3.88 4.16 -14.54
N TYR A 83 4.39 4.36 -13.32
CA TYR A 83 4.04 5.50 -12.48
C TYR A 83 4.47 6.83 -13.10
N PHE A 84 5.75 6.96 -13.50
CA PHE A 84 6.24 8.19 -14.10
C PHE A 84 5.63 8.43 -15.49
N ALA A 85 5.38 7.39 -16.27
CA ALA A 85 4.64 7.51 -17.54
C ALA A 85 3.23 8.07 -17.31
N MET A 86 2.52 7.58 -16.28
CA MET A 86 1.22 8.11 -15.88
C MET A 86 1.32 9.58 -15.45
N LEU A 87 2.31 9.96 -14.61
CA LEU A 87 2.50 11.35 -14.19
C LEU A 87 2.74 12.28 -15.40
N VAL A 88 3.56 11.86 -16.37
CA VAL A 88 3.80 12.63 -17.60
C VAL A 88 2.51 12.77 -18.40
N LEU A 89 1.79 11.68 -18.64
CA LEU A 89 0.54 11.70 -19.42
C LEU A 89 -0.51 12.63 -18.77
N VAL A 90 -0.74 12.48 -17.46
CA VAL A 90 -1.67 13.32 -16.72
C VAL A 90 -1.23 14.77 -16.74
N SER A 91 0.08 15.06 -16.62
CA SER A 91 0.61 16.42 -16.70
C SER A 91 0.37 17.06 -18.06
N LEU A 92 0.53 16.33 -19.15
CA LEU A 92 0.26 16.82 -20.49
C LEU A 92 -1.23 17.16 -20.68
N VAL A 93 -2.11 16.27 -20.25
CA VAL A 93 -3.57 16.52 -20.32
C VAL A 93 -3.97 17.71 -19.44
N THR A 94 -3.46 17.79 -18.23
CA THR A 94 -3.75 18.89 -17.29
C THR A 94 -3.24 20.23 -17.82
N ALA A 95 -2.07 20.26 -18.45
CA ALA A 95 -1.53 21.49 -19.04
C ALA A 95 -2.39 22.04 -20.19
N ILE A 96 -3.17 21.19 -20.86
CA ILE A 96 -4.08 21.58 -21.93
C ILE A 96 -5.44 22.04 -21.38
N LEU A 97 -5.92 21.36 -20.33
CA LEU A 97 -7.31 21.53 -19.85
C LEU A 97 -7.46 22.53 -18.71
N PHE A 98 -6.44 22.73 -17.87
CA PHE A 98 -6.54 23.52 -16.65
C PHE A 98 -6.26 25.00 -16.90
N VAL A 99 -7.01 25.86 -16.20
CA VAL A 99 -6.73 27.30 -16.12
C VAL A 99 -5.48 27.54 -15.23
N PRO A 100 -4.80 28.71 -15.36
CA PRO A 100 -3.54 28.96 -14.65
C PRO A 100 -3.61 28.77 -13.13
N GLN A 101 -4.73 29.09 -12.49
CA GLN A 101 -4.93 28.92 -11.03
C GLN A 101 -4.90 27.44 -10.64
N ASP A 102 -5.65 26.60 -11.35
CA ASP A 102 -5.74 25.16 -11.08
C ASP A 102 -4.41 24.47 -11.41
N LEU A 103 -3.71 24.96 -12.46
CA LEU A 103 -2.39 24.46 -12.82
C LEU A 103 -1.35 24.72 -11.71
N ALA A 104 -1.46 25.81 -10.96
CA ALA A 104 -0.58 26.09 -9.83
C ALA A 104 -0.81 25.07 -8.69
N VAL A 105 -2.06 24.75 -8.40
CA VAL A 105 -2.45 23.71 -7.42
C VAL A 105 -1.97 22.32 -7.87
N TYR A 106 -2.20 21.99 -9.15
CA TYR A 106 -1.74 20.73 -9.74
C TYR A 106 -0.22 20.55 -9.62
N LYS A 107 0.58 21.58 -9.97
CA LYS A 107 2.05 21.54 -9.88
C LYS A 107 2.53 21.22 -8.46
N LYS A 108 1.86 21.76 -7.45
CA LYS A 108 2.16 21.45 -6.05
C LYS A 108 1.88 19.97 -5.76
N GLY A 109 0.72 19.45 -6.14
CA GLY A 109 0.38 18.03 -6.01
C GLY A 109 1.34 17.12 -6.77
N LEU A 110 1.74 17.51 -8.00
CA LEU A 110 2.71 16.78 -8.82
C LEU A 110 4.07 16.65 -8.13
N SER A 111 4.57 17.72 -7.49
CA SER A 111 5.84 17.67 -6.77
C SER A 111 5.82 16.64 -5.63
N TYR A 112 4.73 16.58 -4.87
CA TYR A 112 4.56 15.57 -3.82
C TYR A 112 4.39 14.15 -4.40
N ALA A 113 3.65 14.01 -5.51
CA ALA A 113 3.49 12.72 -6.19
C ALA A 113 4.83 12.20 -6.72
N ALA A 114 5.64 13.05 -7.38
CA ALA A 114 6.95 12.67 -7.91
C ALA A 114 7.89 12.08 -6.84
N TRP A 115 7.76 12.51 -5.59
CA TRP A 115 8.53 12.02 -4.44
C TRP A 115 7.81 10.94 -3.61
N PHE A 116 6.70 10.38 -4.12
CA PHE A 116 5.89 9.39 -3.40
C PHE A 116 5.45 9.87 -2.01
N HIS A 117 5.07 11.14 -1.93
CA HIS A 117 4.62 11.79 -0.69
C HIS A 117 3.25 12.44 -0.83
N SER A 118 2.49 12.09 -1.87
CA SER A 118 1.18 12.65 -2.18
C SER A 118 0.14 12.42 -1.06
N ASN A 119 0.26 11.34 -0.30
CA ASN A 119 -0.59 11.08 0.85
C ASN A 119 -0.54 12.21 1.88
N SER A 120 0.63 12.80 2.16
CA SER A 120 0.74 13.95 3.08
C SER A 120 0.17 15.23 2.48
N TYR A 121 0.26 15.41 1.17
CA TYR A 121 -0.37 16.54 0.49
C TYR A 121 -1.90 16.46 0.59
N PHE A 122 -2.48 15.31 0.24
CA PHE A 122 -3.93 15.13 0.28
C PHE A 122 -4.50 15.01 1.70
N ALA A 123 -3.69 14.72 2.70
CA ALA A 123 -4.09 14.73 4.10
C ALA A 123 -4.57 16.12 4.59
N VAL A 124 -4.10 17.19 3.95
CA VAL A 124 -4.44 18.59 4.29
C VAL A 124 -5.20 19.32 3.17
N PHE A 125 -5.47 18.63 2.05
CA PHE A 125 -6.03 19.24 0.85
C PHE A 125 -7.33 18.57 0.43
N GLY A 126 -8.47 19.21 0.69
CA GLY A 126 -9.79 18.73 0.29
C GLY A 126 -10.24 17.44 1.02
N ASP A 127 -11.51 17.14 0.97
CA ASP A 127 -12.06 15.89 1.51
C ASP A 127 -12.06 14.81 0.41
N TYR A 128 -11.65 13.56 0.75
CA TYR A 128 -11.69 12.45 -0.18
C TYR A 128 -13.08 12.17 -0.73
N PHE A 129 -14.10 12.39 0.09
CA PHE A 129 -15.51 12.17 -0.27
C PHE A 129 -16.21 13.46 -0.74
N ALA A 130 -15.52 14.60 -0.73
CA ALA A 130 -16.09 15.86 -1.18
C ALA A 130 -16.26 15.90 -2.72
N PRO A 131 -17.22 16.66 -3.24
CA PRO A 131 -17.42 16.82 -4.69
C PRO A 131 -16.15 17.29 -5.44
N ALA A 132 -15.31 18.10 -4.81
CA ALA A 132 -14.04 18.60 -5.37
C ALA A 132 -12.94 17.54 -5.52
N SER A 133 -13.11 16.31 -5.02
CA SER A 133 -12.08 15.27 -5.14
C SER A 133 -11.85 14.83 -6.60
N TYR A 134 -12.85 14.92 -7.48
CA TYR A 134 -12.72 14.63 -8.91
C TYR A 134 -11.87 15.66 -9.66
N GLU A 135 -11.70 16.86 -9.10
CA GLU A 135 -10.86 17.91 -9.66
C GLU A 135 -9.37 17.68 -9.40
N GLN A 136 -9.02 16.65 -8.61
CA GLN A 136 -7.65 16.34 -8.23
C GLN A 136 -7.11 15.14 -9.05
N PRO A 137 -6.50 15.37 -10.24
CA PRO A 137 -6.10 14.27 -11.14
C PRO A 137 -5.11 13.29 -10.53
N LEU A 138 -4.32 13.74 -9.54
CA LEU A 138 -3.30 12.94 -8.87
C LEU A 138 -3.76 12.38 -7.52
N LEU A 139 -5.04 12.56 -7.13
CA LEU A 139 -5.53 12.12 -5.82
C LEU A 139 -5.18 10.64 -5.56
N HIS A 140 -5.48 9.77 -6.51
CA HIS A 140 -5.30 8.32 -6.34
C HIS A 140 -3.83 7.87 -6.14
N THR A 141 -2.87 8.75 -6.37
CA THR A 141 -1.45 8.46 -6.10
C THR A 141 -1.13 8.32 -4.60
N TRP A 142 -2.03 8.77 -3.71
CA TRP A 142 -1.83 8.69 -2.27
C TRP A 142 -1.62 7.26 -1.76
N SER A 143 -2.39 6.31 -2.27
CA SER A 143 -2.31 4.91 -1.83
C SER A 143 -0.99 4.25 -2.25
N LEU A 144 -0.51 4.58 -3.45
CA LEU A 144 0.81 4.14 -3.91
C LEU A 144 1.95 4.80 -3.11
N ALA A 145 1.80 6.07 -2.73
CA ALA A 145 2.76 6.75 -1.85
C ALA A 145 2.90 6.01 -0.50
N VAL A 146 1.78 5.67 0.13
CA VAL A 146 1.76 4.85 1.37
C VAL A 146 2.40 3.48 1.14
N GLU A 147 2.12 2.81 0.02
CA GLU A 147 2.72 1.53 -0.32
C GLU A 147 4.25 1.61 -0.47
N ILE A 148 4.76 2.62 -1.16
CA ILE A 148 6.21 2.84 -1.32
C ILE A 148 6.88 3.15 0.02
N GLN A 149 6.27 3.99 0.86
CA GLN A 149 6.76 4.28 2.20
C GLN A 149 6.84 3.01 3.07
N PHE A 150 5.81 2.15 2.99
CA PHE A 150 5.87 0.82 3.62
C PHE A 150 7.02 -0.02 3.08
N TYR A 151 7.25 -0.03 1.76
CA TYR A 151 8.37 -0.78 1.16
C TYR A 151 9.74 -0.30 1.62
N LEU A 152 9.90 0.98 1.97
CA LEU A 152 11.15 1.49 2.53
C LEU A 152 11.40 0.94 3.94
N LEU A 153 10.36 0.80 4.75
CA LEU A 153 10.46 0.40 6.16
C LEU A 153 10.43 -1.13 6.36
N ALA A 154 9.57 -1.83 5.62
CA ALA A 154 9.26 -3.24 5.84
C ALA A 154 10.48 -4.19 5.78
N PRO A 155 11.44 -4.05 4.82
CA PRO A 155 12.57 -4.97 4.77
C PRO A 155 13.42 -4.93 6.04
N PHE A 156 13.65 -3.76 6.62
CA PHE A 156 14.41 -3.63 7.86
C PHE A 156 13.69 -4.30 9.03
N LEU A 157 12.40 -4.04 9.19
CA LEU A 157 11.59 -4.68 10.22
C LEU A 157 11.60 -6.20 10.11
N ILE A 158 11.44 -6.75 8.89
CA ILE A 158 11.30 -8.18 8.65
C ILE A 158 12.66 -8.89 8.71
N LEU A 159 13.71 -8.28 8.18
CA LEU A 159 15.02 -8.93 8.08
C LEU A 159 15.82 -8.84 9.38
N LEU A 160 15.63 -7.81 10.20
CA LEU A 160 16.33 -7.66 11.48
C LEU A 160 15.73 -8.52 12.59
N LEU A 161 14.42 -8.66 12.65
CA LEU A 161 13.74 -9.40 13.71
C LEU A 161 13.75 -10.91 13.48
N SER A 162 13.81 -11.70 14.57
CA SER A 162 13.51 -13.12 14.52
C SER A 162 12.07 -13.37 14.09
N ARG A 163 11.75 -14.56 13.60
CA ARG A 163 10.35 -14.87 13.18
C ARG A 163 9.37 -14.78 14.34
N SER A 164 9.78 -15.22 15.52
CA SER A 164 8.95 -15.16 16.71
C SER A 164 8.71 -13.72 17.15
N SER A 165 9.78 -12.93 17.26
CA SER A 165 9.68 -11.51 17.62
C SER A 165 8.87 -10.72 16.58
N LEU A 166 9.09 -10.98 15.29
CA LEU A 166 8.36 -10.30 14.21
C LEU A 166 6.85 -10.48 14.33
N LYS A 167 6.38 -11.70 14.67
CA LYS A 167 4.94 -11.95 14.87
C LYS A 167 4.34 -11.04 15.95
N TRP A 168 5.00 -10.96 17.08
CA TRP A 168 4.51 -10.13 18.19
C TRP A 168 4.62 -8.63 17.91
N VAL A 169 5.72 -8.21 17.27
CA VAL A 169 5.91 -6.81 16.85
C VAL A 169 4.84 -6.39 15.84
N LEU A 170 4.55 -7.21 14.83
CA LEU A 170 3.49 -6.90 13.86
C LEU A 170 2.11 -6.85 14.54
N ALA A 171 1.82 -7.77 15.47
CA ALA A 171 0.55 -7.77 16.20
C ALA A 171 0.40 -6.52 17.08
N LEU A 172 1.42 -6.18 17.86
CA LEU A 172 1.41 -5.00 18.73
C LEU A 172 1.31 -3.69 17.92
N LEU A 173 2.07 -3.58 16.82
CA LEU A 173 1.98 -2.41 15.93
C LEU A 173 0.61 -2.33 15.25
N CYS A 174 0.05 -3.45 14.81
CA CYS A 174 -1.28 -3.49 14.20
C CYS A 174 -2.33 -2.97 15.20
N LEU A 175 -2.37 -3.52 16.41
CA LEU A 175 -3.32 -3.11 17.44
C LEU A 175 -3.09 -1.67 17.90
N GLY A 176 -1.84 -1.29 18.19
CA GLY A 176 -1.50 0.05 18.69
C GLY A 176 -1.82 1.14 17.68
N LEU A 177 -1.44 0.95 16.40
CA LEU A 177 -1.72 1.94 15.36
C LEU A 177 -3.21 2.02 15.01
N THR A 178 -3.94 0.89 15.06
CA THR A 178 -5.40 0.90 14.93
C THR A 178 -6.05 1.70 16.06
N ALA A 179 -5.60 1.49 17.31
CA ALA A 179 -6.10 2.26 18.45
C ALA A 179 -5.81 3.77 18.32
N VAL A 180 -4.60 4.14 17.85
CA VAL A 180 -4.25 5.55 17.60
C VAL A 180 -5.11 6.13 16.47
N ALA A 181 -5.30 5.41 15.37
CA ALA A 181 -6.15 5.85 14.27
C ALA A 181 -7.60 6.04 14.74
N GLN A 182 -8.14 5.08 15.49
CA GLN A 182 -9.49 5.16 16.06
C GLN A 182 -9.65 6.33 17.02
N TYR A 183 -8.67 6.57 17.90
CA TYR A 183 -8.67 7.73 18.80
C TYR A 183 -8.71 9.06 18.01
N ARG A 184 -7.90 9.18 16.97
CA ARG A 184 -7.88 10.38 16.11
C ARG A 184 -9.19 10.60 15.36
N LEU A 185 -9.84 9.53 14.93
CA LEU A 185 -11.13 9.60 14.25
C LEU A 185 -12.27 9.95 15.21
N SER A 186 -12.35 9.26 16.35
CA SER A 186 -13.51 9.36 17.25
C SER A 186 -13.42 10.53 18.26
N VAL A 187 -12.20 10.85 18.74
CA VAL A 187 -12.00 11.86 19.79
C VAL A 187 -11.53 13.20 19.20
N LEU A 188 -10.58 13.18 18.26
CA LEU A 188 -10.04 14.41 17.67
C LEU A 188 -10.79 14.87 16.42
N GLY A 189 -11.67 14.05 15.85
CA GLY A 189 -12.44 14.40 14.65
C GLY A 189 -11.59 14.62 13.37
N VAL A 190 -10.31 14.19 13.37
CA VAL A 190 -9.37 14.45 12.28
C VAL A 190 -9.47 13.33 11.23
N GLN A 191 -10.59 13.29 10.49
CA GLN A 191 -10.90 12.19 9.58
C GLN A 191 -9.95 12.14 8.38
N GLN A 192 -9.87 13.21 7.60
CA GLN A 192 -9.11 13.25 6.36
C GLN A 192 -7.61 13.02 6.57
N ALA A 193 -6.99 13.77 7.49
CA ALA A 193 -5.57 13.62 7.78
C ALA A 193 -5.23 12.21 8.29
N THR A 194 -6.15 11.56 9.01
CA THR A 194 -5.99 10.17 9.46
C THR A 194 -6.13 9.21 8.30
N TYR A 195 -7.12 9.39 7.41
CA TYR A 195 -7.38 8.54 6.26
C TYR A 195 -6.15 8.41 5.33
N TYR A 196 -5.47 9.52 5.02
CA TYR A 196 -4.29 9.51 4.14
C TYR A 196 -2.98 9.20 4.85
N SER A 197 -2.96 9.10 6.17
CA SER A 197 -1.72 8.91 6.92
C SER A 197 -1.15 7.51 6.78
N LEU A 198 0.18 7.42 6.70
CA LEU A 198 0.89 6.13 6.72
C LEU A 198 0.55 5.32 7.98
N TYR A 199 0.59 5.94 9.16
CA TYR A 199 0.37 5.21 10.43
C TYR A 199 -1.02 4.56 10.53
N ALA A 200 -2.06 5.17 9.93
CA ALA A 200 -3.40 4.60 9.94
C ALA A 200 -3.57 3.47 8.90
N ARG A 201 -2.69 3.39 7.91
CA ARG A 201 -2.69 2.36 6.86
C ARG A 201 -1.70 1.22 7.09
N LEU A 202 -0.73 1.39 8.00
CA LEU A 202 0.20 0.32 8.36
C LEU A 202 -0.49 -0.93 8.96
N PRO A 203 -1.60 -0.84 9.74
CA PRO A 203 -2.31 -2.00 10.25
C PRO A 203 -2.72 -3.01 9.18
N GLU A 204 -3.18 -2.57 8.00
CA GLU A 204 -3.56 -3.44 6.89
C GLU A 204 -2.36 -4.24 6.37
N PHE A 205 -1.20 -3.59 6.18
CA PHE A 205 0.03 -4.28 5.80
C PHE A 205 0.47 -5.29 6.86
N PHE A 206 0.38 -4.91 8.14
CA PHE A 206 0.78 -5.78 9.25
C PHE A 206 -0.17 -6.96 9.42
N ALA A 207 -1.48 -6.77 9.22
CA ALA A 207 -2.46 -7.84 9.18
C ALA A 207 -2.12 -8.86 8.07
N GLY A 208 -1.82 -8.38 6.85
CA GLY A 208 -1.33 -9.21 5.75
C GLY A 208 -0.05 -9.97 6.11
N GLY A 209 0.89 -9.31 6.77
CA GLY A 209 2.13 -9.90 7.26
C GLY A 209 1.92 -11.00 8.31
N LEU A 210 0.97 -10.83 9.20
CA LEU A 210 0.57 -11.85 10.19
C LEU A 210 -0.03 -13.08 9.51
N VAL A 211 -0.92 -12.89 8.55
CA VAL A 211 -1.47 -13.98 7.73
C VAL A 211 -0.37 -14.74 7.01
N ALA A 212 0.65 -14.06 6.47
CA ALA A 212 1.78 -14.72 5.81
C ALA A 212 2.59 -15.63 6.75
N GLN A 213 2.65 -15.32 8.05
CA GLN A 213 3.31 -16.15 9.04
C GLN A 213 2.43 -17.32 9.50
N CYS A 214 1.12 -17.10 9.70
CA CYS A 214 0.17 -18.12 10.12
C CYS A 214 -0.03 -19.20 9.04
N ALA A 215 -0.17 -18.82 7.78
CA ALA A 215 -0.34 -19.75 6.66
C ALA A 215 0.79 -20.81 6.58
N ARG A 216 2.02 -20.46 6.95
CA ARG A 216 3.14 -21.41 7.00
C ARG A 216 3.04 -22.41 8.16
N ILE A 217 2.49 -21.98 9.29
CA ILE A 217 2.29 -22.84 10.46
C ILE A 217 1.25 -23.91 10.10
N VAL A 218 0.14 -23.50 9.52
CA VAL A 218 -0.93 -24.40 9.09
C VAL A 218 -0.42 -25.44 8.09
N ILE A 219 0.34 -25.03 7.06
CA ILE A 219 0.93 -25.94 6.07
C ILE A 219 1.90 -26.91 6.72
N ARG A 220 2.70 -26.48 7.72
CA ARG A 220 3.61 -27.39 8.45
C ARG A 220 2.86 -28.41 9.30
N LEU A 221 1.79 -27.97 9.98
CA LEU A 221 0.97 -28.88 10.79
C LEU A 221 0.28 -29.93 9.92
N ILE A 222 -0.28 -29.54 8.78
CA ILE A 222 -0.90 -30.47 7.83
C ILE A 222 0.13 -31.49 7.30
N ARG A 223 1.36 -31.06 6.98
CA ARG A 223 2.43 -31.97 6.52
C ARG A 223 3.01 -32.86 7.60
N ALA A 224 2.85 -32.50 8.87
CA ALA A 224 3.33 -33.33 9.98
C ALA A 224 2.27 -34.31 10.47
N ALA A 225 1.01 -34.13 10.07
CA ALA A 225 -0.12 -34.96 10.45
C ALA A 225 -0.52 -36.01 9.36
N GLY A 226 0.11 -35.93 8.18
CA GLY A 226 -0.08 -36.90 7.09
C GLY A 226 1.24 -37.54 6.66
#